data_3258361fca41d8de397f300b044ff37f
#
_entry.id   3258361fca41d8de397f300b044ff37f
#
_cell.length_a   1.000
_cell.length_b   1.000
_cell.length_c   1.000
_cell.angle_alpha   90.00
_cell.angle_beta   90.00
_cell.angle_gamma   90.00
#
_symmetry.space_group_name_H-M   'P 1'
#
loop_
_entity.id
_entity.type
_entity.pdbx_description
1 polymer ?
#
loop_
_entity_poly.entity_id
_entity_poly.type
_entity_poly.pdbx_seq_one_letter_code
_entity_poly.pdbx_strand_id
1 'polypeptide(L)'
;NGEGAAHIVVKPSQIVVKDSTWVIDPSNVEYSKKYLSVNHFNIHHDDQHVNVSGIASMNPTDSLVADLKNIDVGYVLNLLNFHAVEFDGLLSGQAHLSGLFGKIHGHADVSVNHFLFQTGRMGVLDANVRWNENLNQIDIKAIANDEAKKTYIDGYVSPAKNYLDLNIEANHTRLEFVKGFLNTITQNVDAEGTGAIRLFGDLKQLNLTGQVV
;
A
#
# COMPACT_ATOMS: atom_id res chain seq x y z
N ASN A 1 -16.94 34.19 17.47
CA ASN A 1 -16.62 33.59 16.15
C ASN A 1 -16.78 32.09 16.28
N GLY A 2 -18.00 31.57 15.99
CA GLY A 2 -18.24 30.15 15.97
C GLY A 2 -17.47 29.49 14.80
N GLU A 3 -16.53 28.63 15.13
CA GLU A 3 -15.90 27.77 14.11
C GLU A 3 -16.96 26.77 13.65
N GLY A 4 -17.52 26.94 12.45
CA GLY A 4 -18.52 26.07 11.91
C GLY A 4 -17.92 24.72 11.56
N ALA A 5 -18.59 23.63 11.96
CA ALA A 5 -18.34 22.30 11.43
C ALA A 5 -19.30 22.04 10.25
N ALA A 6 -18.80 21.41 9.22
CA ALA A 6 -19.63 20.90 8.13
C ALA A 6 -20.05 19.47 8.44
N HIS A 7 -21.35 19.21 8.42
CA HIS A 7 -21.91 17.87 8.51
C HIS A 7 -22.18 17.35 7.11
N ILE A 8 -21.55 16.24 6.75
CA ILE A 8 -21.72 15.56 5.48
C ILE A 8 -22.42 14.24 5.73
N VAL A 9 -23.61 14.10 5.18
CA VAL A 9 -24.35 12.83 5.22
C VAL A 9 -24.10 12.08 3.92
N VAL A 10 -23.39 10.99 4.01
CA VAL A 10 -23.19 10.08 2.88
C VAL A 10 -24.45 9.23 2.75
N LYS A 11 -25.11 9.33 1.60
CA LYS A 11 -26.28 8.49 1.30
C LYS A 11 -25.84 7.16 0.69
N PRO A 12 -26.65 6.08 0.83
CA PRO A 12 -26.42 4.84 0.11
C PRO A 12 -26.22 5.12 -1.37
N SER A 13 -25.09 4.66 -1.91
CA SER A 13 -24.70 4.95 -3.27
C SER A 13 -23.98 3.77 -3.89
N GLN A 14 -23.84 3.78 -5.21
CA GLN A 14 -23.04 2.79 -5.93
C GLN A 14 -22.07 3.53 -6.85
N ILE A 15 -20.86 2.99 -6.96
CA ILE A 15 -19.87 3.42 -7.92
C ILE A 15 -19.40 2.22 -8.73
N VAL A 16 -19.05 2.46 -9.97
CA VAL A 16 -18.45 1.42 -10.83
C VAL A 16 -16.95 1.70 -10.93
N VAL A 17 -16.15 0.72 -10.50
CA VAL A 17 -14.69 0.75 -10.61
C VAL A 17 -14.27 -0.39 -11.51
N LYS A 18 -13.75 -0.07 -12.68
CA LYS A 18 -13.58 -1.01 -13.79
C LYS A 18 -14.93 -1.70 -14.08
N ASP A 19 -15.03 -3.01 -13.99
CA ASP A 19 -16.26 -3.77 -14.28
C ASP A 19 -17.01 -4.19 -13.00
N SER A 20 -16.60 -3.70 -11.82
CA SER A 20 -17.19 -4.06 -10.53
C SER A 20 -18.02 -2.93 -9.94
N THR A 21 -19.22 -3.24 -9.46
CA THR A 21 -20.08 -2.30 -8.75
C THR A 21 -19.80 -2.35 -7.25
N TRP A 22 -19.32 -1.24 -6.73
CA TRP A 22 -19.07 -1.05 -5.30
C TRP A 22 -20.23 -0.33 -4.64
N VAL A 23 -20.61 -0.77 -3.47
CA VAL A 23 -21.66 -0.18 -2.65
C VAL A 23 -21.03 0.70 -1.57
N ILE A 24 -21.57 1.90 -1.38
CA ILE A 24 -21.22 2.82 -0.32
C ILE A 24 -22.36 2.84 0.69
N ASP A 25 -22.08 2.48 1.93
CA ASP A 25 -23.05 2.49 3.01
C ASP A 25 -23.33 3.91 3.51
N PRO A 26 -24.53 4.14 4.13
CA PRO A 26 -24.81 5.41 4.78
C PRO A 26 -23.78 5.74 5.85
N SER A 27 -23.28 6.97 5.84
CA SER A 27 -22.28 7.41 6.80
C SER A 27 -22.44 8.88 7.15
N ASN A 28 -21.89 9.29 8.28
CA ASN A 28 -21.79 10.68 8.68
C ASN A 28 -20.33 11.08 8.83
N VAL A 29 -19.99 12.20 8.21
CA VAL A 29 -18.66 12.79 8.30
C VAL A 29 -18.80 14.22 8.81
N GLU A 30 -18.07 14.54 9.86
CA GLU A 30 -17.94 15.91 10.37
C GLU A 30 -16.56 16.46 10.04
N TYR A 31 -16.52 17.65 9.46
CA TYR A 31 -15.28 18.33 9.14
C TYR A 31 -15.27 19.75 9.71
N SER A 32 -14.20 20.10 10.36
CA SER A 32 -13.91 21.48 10.77
C SER A 32 -12.45 21.82 10.49
N LYS A 33 -12.04 23.06 10.78
CA LYS A 33 -10.62 23.46 10.70
C LYS A 33 -9.71 22.73 11.69
N LYS A 34 -10.26 22.01 12.67
CA LYS A 34 -9.51 21.41 13.77
C LYS A 34 -9.66 19.90 13.87
N TYR A 35 -10.66 19.32 13.21
CA TYR A 35 -10.87 17.89 13.24
C TYR A 35 -11.66 17.38 12.02
N LEU A 36 -11.47 16.13 11.74
CA LEU A 36 -12.26 15.30 10.84
C LEU A 36 -12.75 14.09 11.64
N SER A 37 -14.06 13.91 11.72
CA SER A 37 -14.68 12.73 12.33
C SER A 37 -15.38 11.93 11.24
N VAL A 38 -15.11 10.64 11.18
CA VAL A 38 -15.72 9.71 10.24
C VAL A 38 -16.44 8.63 11.05
N ASN A 39 -17.75 8.57 10.91
CA ASN A 39 -18.57 7.56 11.56
C ASN A 39 -18.92 6.47 10.54
N HIS A 40 -18.14 5.39 10.54
CA HIS A 40 -18.38 4.19 9.76
C HIS A 40 -18.57 4.43 8.25
N PHE A 41 -17.59 5.05 7.60
CA PHE A 41 -17.59 5.09 6.14
C PHE A 41 -17.15 3.73 5.61
N ASN A 42 -18.05 3.03 4.94
CA ASN A 42 -17.80 1.72 4.36
C ASN A 42 -18.11 1.70 2.87
N ILE A 43 -17.15 1.20 2.09
CA ILE A 43 -17.31 0.89 0.68
C ILE A 43 -16.92 -0.58 0.47
N HIS A 44 -17.79 -1.34 -0.19
CA HIS A 44 -17.58 -2.77 -0.32
C HIS A 44 -18.08 -3.33 -1.67
N HIS A 45 -17.49 -4.45 -2.07
CA HIS A 45 -17.87 -5.25 -3.22
C HIS A 45 -17.55 -6.72 -2.92
N ASP A 46 -18.56 -7.59 -2.92
CA ASP A 46 -18.44 -8.98 -2.50
C ASP A 46 -17.77 -9.12 -1.11
N ASP A 47 -16.63 -9.80 -1.04
CA ASP A 47 -15.84 -9.97 0.18
C ASP A 47 -14.73 -8.92 0.37
N GLN A 48 -14.71 -7.90 -0.48
CA GLN A 48 -13.78 -6.78 -0.43
C GLN A 48 -14.41 -5.60 0.30
N HIS A 49 -13.66 -4.95 1.18
CA HIS A 49 -14.12 -3.70 1.79
C HIS A 49 -12.98 -2.76 2.20
N VAL A 50 -13.34 -1.49 2.23
CA VAL A 50 -12.61 -0.41 2.89
C VAL A 50 -13.53 0.24 3.90
N ASN A 51 -13.26 0.06 5.19
CA ASN A 51 -14.01 0.69 6.27
C ASN A 51 -13.12 1.75 6.94
N VAL A 52 -13.59 2.99 7.04
CA VAL A 52 -12.87 4.09 7.69
C VAL A 52 -13.72 4.63 8.83
N SER A 53 -13.12 4.73 10.02
CA SER A 53 -13.77 5.30 11.20
C SER A 53 -12.77 5.98 12.12
N GLY A 54 -13.28 6.84 13.01
CA GLY A 54 -12.49 7.51 14.02
C GLY A 54 -12.47 9.03 13.87
N ILE A 55 -11.52 9.65 14.56
CA ILE A 55 -11.37 11.10 14.60
C ILE A 55 -9.90 11.43 14.31
N ALA A 56 -9.63 12.36 13.41
CA ALA A 56 -8.31 12.98 13.27
C ALA A 56 -8.40 14.43 13.69
N SER A 57 -7.54 14.84 14.61
CA SER A 57 -7.48 16.20 15.12
C SER A 57 -6.03 16.63 15.38
N MET A 58 -5.81 17.70 16.10
CA MET A 58 -4.47 18.06 16.63
C MET A 58 -4.07 17.20 17.83
N ASN A 59 -5.02 16.47 18.45
CA ASN A 59 -4.73 15.58 19.55
C ASN A 59 -4.05 14.31 19.00
N PRO A 60 -2.84 13.95 19.45
CA PRO A 60 -2.09 12.80 18.94
C PRO A 60 -2.73 11.45 19.30
N THR A 61 -3.66 11.41 20.25
CA THR A 61 -4.40 10.17 20.60
C THR A 61 -5.59 9.91 19.68
N ASP A 62 -6.03 10.92 18.93
CA ASP A 62 -7.11 10.78 17.95
C ASP A 62 -6.54 10.19 16.66
N SER A 63 -7.18 9.16 16.15
CA SER A 63 -6.80 8.57 14.88
C SER A 63 -8.00 8.16 14.03
N LEU A 64 -7.83 8.29 12.72
CA LEU A 64 -8.64 7.59 11.75
C LEU A 64 -8.04 6.21 11.54
N VAL A 65 -8.89 5.21 11.52
CA VAL A 65 -8.52 3.83 11.25
C VAL A 65 -9.21 3.39 9.97
N ALA A 66 -8.43 2.90 9.01
CA ALA A 66 -8.94 2.24 7.82
C ALA A 66 -8.70 0.74 7.95
N ASP A 67 -9.78 -0.04 7.92
CA ASP A 67 -9.75 -1.50 7.83
C ASP A 67 -9.94 -1.90 6.38
N LEU A 68 -9.03 -2.70 5.87
CA LEU A 68 -8.94 -3.11 4.47
C LEU A 68 -9.07 -4.63 4.38
N LYS A 69 -9.90 -5.13 3.50
CA LYS A 69 -10.04 -6.56 3.26
C LYS A 69 -10.09 -6.88 1.78
N ASN A 70 -9.20 -7.76 1.37
CA ASN A 70 -9.10 -8.32 0.03
C ASN A 70 -9.08 -7.26 -1.10
N ILE A 71 -8.47 -6.11 -0.84
CA ILE A 71 -8.37 -5.04 -1.83
C ILE A 71 -7.29 -5.39 -2.86
N ASP A 72 -7.66 -5.40 -4.12
CA ASP A 72 -6.72 -5.61 -5.24
C ASP A 72 -5.62 -4.53 -5.22
N VAL A 73 -4.36 -4.95 -5.07
CA VAL A 73 -3.20 -4.05 -5.01
C VAL A 73 -3.08 -3.22 -6.30
N GLY A 74 -3.42 -3.79 -7.44
CA GLY A 74 -3.41 -3.10 -8.72
C GLY A 74 -4.39 -1.91 -8.75
N TYR A 75 -5.54 -1.98 -8.04
CA TYR A 75 -6.45 -0.84 -7.90
C TYR A 75 -5.81 0.29 -7.10
N VAL A 76 -5.15 -0.05 -5.99
CA VAL A 76 -4.48 0.94 -5.14
C VAL A 76 -3.37 1.65 -5.92
N LEU A 77 -2.53 0.90 -6.63
CA LEU A 77 -1.43 1.46 -7.41
C LEU A 77 -1.90 2.31 -8.59
N ASN A 78 -2.97 1.89 -9.27
CA ASN A 78 -3.59 2.69 -10.33
C ASN A 78 -4.13 4.04 -9.81
N LEU A 79 -4.75 4.06 -8.62
CA LEU A 79 -5.20 5.30 -7.98
C LEU A 79 -4.04 6.23 -7.63
N LEU A 80 -2.88 5.66 -7.28
CA LEU A 80 -1.66 6.41 -7.00
C LEU A 80 -0.86 6.77 -8.27
N ASN A 81 -1.36 6.39 -9.45
CA ASN A 81 -0.67 6.57 -10.73
C ASN A 81 0.73 5.97 -10.78
N PHE A 82 0.90 4.82 -10.09
CA PHE A 82 2.15 4.08 -10.03
C PHE A 82 2.13 2.92 -11.03
N HIS A 83 3.00 2.98 -12.04
CA HIS A 83 3.04 2.02 -13.15
C HIS A 83 4.48 1.56 -13.51
N ALA A 84 5.45 1.88 -12.68
CA ALA A 84 6.86 1.55 -12.99
C ALA A 84 7.15 0.05 -12.92
N VAL A 85 6.41 -0.66 -12.07
CA VAL A 85 6.44 -2.12 -11.91
C VAL A 85 5.04 -2.64 -11.63
N GLU A 86 4.80 -3.89 -11.93
CA GLU A 86 3.54 -4.55 -11.68
C GLU A 86 3.57 -5.25 -10.31
N PHE A 87 2.58 -4.94 -9.49
CA PHE A 87 2.27 -5.68 -8.27
C PHE A 87 0.84 -6.19 -8.37
N ASP A 88 0.61 -7.39 -7.90
CA ASP A 88 -0.71 -8.00 -7.86
C ASP A 88 -0.90 -8.74 -6.53
N GLY A 89 -2.14 -9.00 -6.16
CA GLY A 89 -2.53 -9.69 -4.94
C GLY A 89 -3.67 -9.00 -4.20
N LEU A 90 -4.13 -9.65 -3.14
CA LEU A 90 -5.25 -9.19 -2.32
C LEU A 90 -4.74 -8.67 -0.97
N LEU A 91 -4.79 -7.36 -0.80
CA LEU A 91 -4.33 -6.64 0.39
C LEU A 91 -5.41 -6.64 1.47
N SER A 92 -5.02 -7.03 2.68
CA SER A 92 -5.83 -6.91 3.88
C SER A 92 -4.99 -6.35 5.03
N GLY A 93 -5.62 -5.65 5.98
CA GLY A 93 -4.92 -5.10 7.14
C GLY A 93 -5.52 -3.79 7.62
N GLN A 94 -4.77 -3.08 8.44
CA GLN A 94 -5.21 -1.81 9.02
C GLN A 94 -4.20 -0.71 8.78
N ALA A 95 -4.73 0.49 8.54
CA ALA A 95 -3.96 1.72 8.48
C ALA A 95 -4.49 2.73 9.51
N HIS A 96 -3.58 3.42 10.16
CA HIS A 96 -3.86 4.42 11.18
C HIS A 96 -3.28 5.76 10.76
N LEU A 97 -4.08 6.82 10.87
CA LEU A 97 -3.67 8.18 10.57
C LEU A 97 -4.06 9.12 11.71
N SER A 98 -3.10 9.76 12.34
CA SER A 98 -3.31 10.76 13.40
C SER A 98 -2.58 12.06 13.10
N GLY A 99 -2.91 13.11 13.88
CA GLY A 99 -2.25 14.41 13.75
C GLY A 99 -2.52 15.14 12.43
N LEU A 100 -3.62 14.88 11.75
CA LEU A 100 -3.93 15.41 10.41
C LEU A 100 -3.92 16.95 10.35
N PHE A 101 -4.21 17.62 11.47
CA PHE A 101 -4.22 19.09 11.59
C PHE A 101 -2.97 19.65 12.29
N GLY A 102 -1.91 18.84 12.40
CA GLY A 102 -0.65 19.21 13.03
C GLY A 102 0.51 18.39 12.48
N LYS A 103 1.10 17.54 13.31
CA LYS A 103 2.12 16.58 12.90
C LYS A 103 1.48 15.28 12.48
N ILE A 104 1.59 14.94 11.20
CA ILE A 104 1.01 13.73 10.65
C ILE A 104 1.81 12.52 11.11
N HIS A 105 1.11 11.54 11.69
CA HIS A 105 1.63 10.22 12.00
C HIS A 105 0.76 9.19 11.29
N GLY A 106 1.38 8.37 10.47
CA GLY A 106 0.69 7.31 9.75
C GLY A 106 1.46 6.01 9.86
N HIS A 107 0.75 4.91 10.06
CA HIS A 107 1.30 3.57 9.95
C HIS A 107 0.24 2.61 9.42
N ALA A 108 0.70 1.55 8.79
CA ALA A 108 -0.16 0.47 8.33
C ALA A 108 0.55 -0.87 8.53
N ASP A 109 -0.22 -1.85 8.97
CA ASP A 109 0.16 -3.25 9.03
C ASP A 109 -0.75 -4.01 8.07
N VAL A 110 -0.17 -4.52 7.00
CA VAL A 110 -0.92 -5.13 5.90
C VAL A 110 -0.31 -6.45 5.47
N SER A 111 -1.17 -7.33 4.98
CA SER A 111 -0.78 -8.58 4.34
C SER A 111 -1.36 -8.63 2.93
N VAL A 112 -0.56 -9.08 1.96
CA VAL A 112 -1.00 -9.27 0.58
C VAL A 112 -0.94 -10.76 0.25
N ASN A 113 -2.10 -11.37 0.10
CA ASN A 113 -2.23 -12.75 -0.33
C ASN A 113 -2.03 -12.88 -1.84
N HIS A 114 -1.44 -14.00 -2.27
CA HIS A 114 -1.11 -14.25 -3.68
C HIS A 114 -0.26 -13.14 -4.30
N PHE A 115 0.71 -12.63 -3.53
CA PHE A 115 1.54 -11.52 -3.96
C PHE A 115 2.38 -11.90 -5.18
N LEU A 116 2.24 -11.11 -6.22
CA LEU A 116 3.06 -11.17 -7.42
C LEU A 116 3.87 -9.87 -7.55
N PHE A 117 5.14 -10.00 -7.91
CA PHE A 117 5.99 -8.88 -8.30
C PHE A 117 6.43 -9.09 -9.75
N GLN A 118 6.09 -8.16 -10.63
CA GLN A 118 6.13 -8.35 -12.07
C GLN A 118 5.26 -9.56 -12.45
N THR A 119 5.79 -10.64 -12.85
CA THR A 119 5.08 -11.91 -13.09
C THR A 119 5.53 -13.01 -12.14
N GLY A 120 6.47 -12.68 -11.23
CA GLY A 120 7.06 -13.64 -10.31
C GLY A 120 6.20 -13.84 -9.06
N ARG A 121 5.92 -15.10 -8.74
CA ARG A 121 5.20 -15.47 -7.52
C ARG A 121 6.09 -15.27 -6.29
N MET A 122 5.57 -14.52 -5.32
CA MET A 122 6.26 -14.18 -4.07
C MET A 122 5.51 -14.71 -2.83
N GLY A 123 4.36 -15.35 -3.01
CA GLY A 123 3.57 -15.96 -1.93
C GLY A 123 2.72 -14.97 -1.15
N VAL A 124 2.94 -14.85 0.15
CA VAL A 124 2.27 -13.87 1.03
C VAL A 124 3.27 -12.81 1.42
N LEU A 125 2.92 -11.54 1.21
CA LEU A 125 3.71 -10.39 1.65
C LEU A 125 3.09 -9.82 2.92
N ASP A 126 3.85 -9.80 4.03
CA ASP A 126 3.51 -9.07 5.24
C ASP A 126 4.35 -7.79 5.31
N ALA A 127 3.70 -6.65 5.43
CA ALA A 127 4.36 -5.35 5.38
C ALA A 127 3.93 -4.44 6.53
N ASN A 128 4.93 -3.80 7.14
CA ASN A 128 4.78 -2.66 8.05
C ASN A 128 5.23 -1.40 7.32
N VAL A 129 4.35 -0.43 7.26
CA VAL A 129 4.54 0.83 6.53
C VAL A 129 4.37 2.00 7.49
N ARG A 130 5.28 2.97 7.47
CA ARG A 130 5.24 4.12 8.38
C ARG A 130 5.59 5.42 7.67
N TRP A 131 4.82 6.46 7.96
CA TRP A 131 5.17 7.81 7.54
C TRP A 131 6.34 8.35 8.39
N ASN A 132 7.41 8.76 7.72
CA ASN A 132 8.57 9.41 8.34
C ASN A 132 8.50 10.92 8.06
N GLU A 133 8.02 11.68 9.04
CA GLU A 133 7.83 13.13 8.93
C GLU A 133 9.15 13.87 8.69
N ASN A 134 10.25 13.45 9.32
CA ASN A 134 11.53 14.13 9.21
C ASN A 134 12.12 14.06 7.81
N LEU A 135 11.87 12.97 7.10
CA LEU A 135 12.40 12.71 5.77
C LEU A 135 11.35 12.90 4.66
N ASN A 136 10.08 13.16 5.03
CA ASN A 136 8.94 13.23 4.11
C ASN A 136 8.87 11.99 3.18
N GLN A 137 8.95 10.83 3.79
CA GLN A 137 8.93 9.55 3.08
C GLN A 137 8.11 8.50 3.81
N ILE A 138 7.78 7.44 3.12
CA ILE A 138 7.12 6.26 3.65
C ILE A 138 8.18 5.18 3.82
N ASP A 139 8.53 4.86 5.06
CA ASP A 139 9.44 3.76 5.36
C ASP A 139 8.67 2.43 5.28
N ILE A 140 9.29 1.42 4.67
CA ILE A 140 8.68 0.12 4.38
C ILE A 140 9.57 -0.98 4.96
N LYS A 141 8.97 -1.92 5.67
CA LYS A 141 9.58 -3.19 6.05
C LYS A 141 8.61 -4.31 5.72
N ALA A 142 9.05 -5.27 4.94
CA ALA A 142 8.19 -6.36 4.53
C ALA A 142 8.94 -7.69 4.42
N ILE A 143 8.18 -8.77 4.50
CA ILE A 143 8.65 -10.14 4.28
C ILE A 143 7.68 -10.82 3.33
N ALA A 144 8.18 -11.28 2.20
CA ALA A 144 7.42 -12.15 1.31
C ALA A 144 7.77 -13.61 1.62
N ASN A 145 6.73 -14.42 1.82
CA ASN A 145 6.84 -15.83 2.17
C ASN A 145 6.18 -16.69 1.09
N ASP A 146 6.97 -17.43 0.33
CA ASP A 146 6.49 -18.45 -0.62
C ASP A 146 6.96 -19.83 -0.15
N GLU A 147 6.13 -20.51 0.64
CA GLU A 147 6.45 -21.77 1.31
C GLU A 147 7.63 -21.59 2.30
N ALA A 148 8.77 -22.25 2.07
CA ALA A 148 9.97 -22.12 2.88
C ALA A 148 10.90 -20.98 2.44
N LYS A 149 10.55 -20.27 1.37
CA LYS A 149 11.35 -19.21 0.75
C LYS A 149 10.97 -17.87 1.34
N LYS A 150 11.95 -17.09 1.75
CA LYS A 150 11.73 -15.79 2.37
C LYS A 150 12.50 -14.70 1.64
N THR A 151 11.80 -13.62 1.35
CA THR A 151 12.38 -12.41 0.79
C THR A 151 12.12 -11.28 1.76
N TYR A 152 13.19 -10.69 2.29
CA TYR A 152 13.11 -9.53 3.17
C TYR A 152 13.24 -8.26 2.33
N ILE A 153 12.39 -7.29 2.60
CA ILE A 153 12.34 -6.03 1.87
C ILE A 153 12.36 -4.90 2.89
N ASP A 154 13.31 -3.99 2.78
CA ASP A 154 13.34 -2.76 3.56
C ASP A 154 13.75 -1.56 2.71
N GLY A 155 13.25 -0.40 3.06
CA GLY A 155 13.56 0.83 2.37
C GLY A 155 12.46 1.86 2.48
N TYR A 156 12.31 2.67 1.43
CA TYR A 156 11.36 3.77 1.47
C TYR A 156 10.82 4.16 0.09
N VAL A 157 9.66 4.83 0.13
CA VAL A 157 9.10 5.61 -0.99
C VAL A 157 9.03 7.07 -0.56
N SER A 158 9.54 7.98 -1.37
CA SER A 158 9.42 9.42 -1.19
C SER A 158 8.49 10.01 -2.26
N PRO A 159 7.20 10.26 -1.95
CA PRO A 159 6.26 10.84 -2.90
C PRO A 159 6.69 12.23 -3.38
N ALA A 160 7.24 13.06 -2.45
CA ALA A 160 7.70 14.40 -2.77
C ALA A 160 8.88 14.44 -3.74
N LYS A 161 9.72 13.40 -3.74
CA LYS A 161 10.87 13.25 -4.65
C LYS A 161 10.55 12.39 -5.86
N ASN A 162 9.34 11.83 -5.92
CA ASN A 162 8.95 10.83 -6.91
C ASN A 162 9.96 9.67 -7.00
N TYR A 163 10.40 9.15 -5.86
CA TYR A 163 11.53 8.23 -5.76
C TYR A 163 11.26 7.06 -4.82
N LEU A 164 11.78 5.89 -5.17
CA LEU A 164 11.74 4.67 -4.38
C LEU A 164 13.17 4.11 -4.22
N ASP A 165 13.43 3.51 -3.06
CA ASP A 165 14.69 2.80 -2.78
C ASP A 165 14.42 1.65 -1.82
N LEU A 166 14.48 0.43 -2.32
CA LEU A 166 14.23 -0.80 -1.58
C LEU A 166 15.43 -1.73 -1.67
N ASN A 167 15.90 -2.21 -0.53
CA ASN A 167 16.82 -3.32 -0.42
C ASN A 167 16.02 -4.62 -0.30
N ILE A 168 16.40 -5.63 -1.05
CA ILE A 168 15.75 -6.92 -1.13
C ILE A 168 16.77 -8.00 -0.83
N GLU A 169 16.60 -8.71 0.27
CA GLU A 169 17.40 -9.87 0.63
C GLU A 169 16.63 -11.14 0.24
N ALA A 170 17.06 -11.76 -0.83
CA ALA A 170 16.49 -13.00 -1.34
C ALA A 170 17.10 -14.20 -0.62
N ASN A 171 16.29 -15.13 -0.15
CA ASN A 171 16.70 -16.41 0.39
C ASN A 171 15.90 -17.52 -0.31
N HIS A 172 16.53 -18.20 -1.27
CA HIS A 172 15.92 -19.18 -2.16
C HIS A 172 14.69 -18.60 -2.88
N THR A 173 14.71 -17.30 -3.17
CA THR A 173 13.60 -16.60 -3.80
C THR A 173 13.51 -16.97 -5.26
N ARG A 174 12.29 -17.12 -5.78
CA ARG A 174 12.04 -17.28 -7.22
C ARG A 174 12.45 -16.03 -7.98
N LEU A 175 13.23 -16.19 -9.04
CA LEU A 175 13.80 -15.08 -9.81
C LEU A 175 12.97 -14.72 -11.05
N GLU A 176 11.75 -15.22 -11.19
CA GLU A 176 10.86 -14.96 -12.32
C GLU A 176 10.64 -13.45 -12.54
N PHE A 177 10.57 -12.66 -11.46
CA PHE A 177 10.37 -11.20 -11.51
C PHE A 177 11.51 -10.45 -12.22
N VAL A 178 12.72 -11.01 -12.26
CA VAL A 178 13.88 -10.39 -12.92
C VAL A 178 13.64 -10.22 -14.42
N LYS A 179 12.81 -11.07 -15.01
CA LYS A 179 12.44 -11.00 -16.41
C LYS A 179 11.84 -9.64 -16.80
N GLY A 180 11.08 -9.01 -15.91
CA GLY A 180 10.49 -7.67 -16.14
C GLY A 180 11.54 -6.55 -16.30
N PHE A 181 12.78 -6.77 -15.86
CA PHE A 181 13.89 -5.79 -15.94
C PHE A 181 14.92 -6.11 -17.02
N LEU A 182 14.89 -7.29 -17.59
CA LEU A 182 15.88 -7.77 -18.56
C LEU A 182 15.24 -7.94 -19.93
N ASN A 183 15.35 -6.94 -20.78
CA ASN A 183 14.81 -6.92 -22.15
C ASN A 183 15.37 -8.01 -23.08
N THR A 184 16.44 -8.69 -22.67
CA THR A 184 17.16 -9.70 -23.47
C THR A 184 16.79 -11.14 -23.15
N ILE A 185 16.04 -11.40 -22.06
CA ILE A 185 15.64 -12.75 -21.67
C ILE A 185 14.28 -13.10 -22.28
N THR A 186 14.29 -13.90 -23.33
CA THR A 186 13.08 -14.38 -24.01
C THR A 186 12.56 -15.73 -23.45
N GLN A 187 13.36 -16.42 -22.63
CA GLN A 187 13.02 -17.71 -22.04
C GLN A 187 12.44 -17.55 -20.63
N ASN A 188 11.69 -18.54 -20.18
CA ASN A 188 11.22 -18.58 -18.79
C ASN A 188 12.42 -18.70 -17.85
N VAL A 189 12.47 -17.81 -16.86
CA VAL A 189 13.42 -17.90 -15.75
C VAL A 189 12.76 -18.76 -14.68
N ASP A 190 13.08 -20.03 -14.65
CA ASP A 190 12.70 -20.96 -13.58
C ASP A 190 13.95 -21.23 -12.74
N ALA A 191 14.28 -20.27 -11.91
CA ALA A 191 15.46 -20.30 -11.06
C ALA A 191 15.14 -19.72 -9.68
N GLU A 192 15.86 -20.20 -8.69
CA GLU A 192 15.87 -19.68 -7.33
C GLU A 192 17.23 -19.08 -7.05
N GLY A 193 17.25 -18.03 -6.23
CA GLY A 193 18.51 -17.39 -5.88
C GLY A 193 18.53 -16.88 -4.45
N THR A 194 19.74 -16.79 -3.94
CA THR A 194 20.05 -16.19 -2.63
C THR A 194 21.01 -15.05 -2.85
N GLY A 195 20.71 -13.88 -2.30
CA GLY A 195 21.57 -12.70 -2.47
C GLY A 195 20.88 -11.41 -2.13
N ALA A 196 21.55 -10.30 -2.45
CA ALA A 196 21.04 -8.96 -2.22
C ALA A 196 20.77 -8.24 -3.53
N ILE A 197 19.60 -7.64 -3.62
CA ILE A 197 19.12 -6.88 -4.77
C ILE A 197 18.66 -5.51 -4.27
N ARG A 198 18.85 -4.46 -5.06
CA ARG A 198 18.31 -3.13 -4.82
C ARG A 198 17.42 -2.71 -5.97
N LEU A 199 16.18 -2.33 -5.65
CA LEU A 199 15.21 -1.74 -6.56
C LEU A 199 15.12 -0.24 -6.24
N PHE A 200 15.47 0.63 -7.17
CA PHE A 200 15.53 2.06 -6.91
C PHE A 200 15.31 2.91 -8.15
N GLY A 201 14.91 4.15 -7.96
CA GLY A 201 14.78 5.11 -9.04
C GLY A 201 13.53 5.98 -8.95
N ASP A 202 13.26 6.71 -10.02
CA ASP A 202 12.04 7.48 -10.22
C ASP A 202 10.82 6.54 -10.31
N LEU A 203 9.68 6.92 -9.70
CA LEU A 203 8.46 6.09 -9.69
C LEU A 203 7.87 5.81 -11.09
N LYS A 204 8.41 6.42 -12.13
CA LYS A 204 8.07 6.14 -13.52
C LYS A 204 9.05 5.18 -14.19
N GLN A 205 10.27 5.06 -13.64
CA GLN A 205 11.32 4.20 -14.19
C GLN A 205 12.24 3.72 -13.08
N LEU A 206 12.12 2.45 -12.73
CA LEU A 206 12.93 1.82 -11.70
C LEU A 206 14.10 1.04 -12.31
N ASN A 207 15.16 0.95 -11.53
CA ASN A 207 16.36 0.18 -11.82
C ASN A 207 16.50 -0.96 -10.82
N LEU A 208 17.01 -2.09 -11.29
CA LEU A 208 17.32 -3.25 -10.46
C LEU A 208 18.82 -3.53 -10.54
N THR A 209 19.48 -3.63 -9.39
CA THR A 209 20.92 -4.00 -9.30
C THR A 209 21.11 -5.01 -8.18
N GLY A 210 22.16 -5.83 -8.24
CA GLY A 210 22.47 -6.78 -7.16
C GLY A 210 23.24 -7.99 -7.65
N GLN A 211 23.42 -8.93 -6.74
CA GLN A 211 24.04 -10.23 -6.99
C GLN A 211 23.21 -11.33 -6.36
N VAL A 212 22.95 -12.36 -7.12
CA VAL A 212 22.19 -13.54 -6.70
C VAL A 212 22.93 -14.78 -7.17
N VAL A 213 23.04 -15.77 -6.33
CA VAL A 213 23.66 -17.07 -6.60
C VAL A 213 22.68 -18.19 -6.38
#